data_4ce425241ed8df9dbf000203427c199f
#
_entry.id   4ce425241ed8df9dbf000203427c199f
#
_cell.length_a   1.000
_cell.length_b   1.000
_cell.length_c   1.000
_cell.angle_alpha   90.00
_cell.angle_beta   90.00
_cell.angle_gamma   90.00
#
_symmetry.space_group_name_H-M   'P 1'
#
loop_
_entity.id
_entity.type
_entity.pdbx_description
1 polymer ?
#
loop_
_entity_poly.entity_id
_entity_poly.type
_entity_poly.pdbx_seq_one_letter_code
_entity_poly.pdbx_strand_id
1 'polypeptide(L)'
;MKKESIYLILAFFILCAHSLYANKSVRLSSPNGKIKFSLVLDKNSPVYSVAFNKQTLIQDSPLTLTFDNGAFGENVKINKPVFSTKEETYELIVGKAKHIHSLSKEVIIPLEETVQPFRKINLVVRAFDDGIAFRYEFPKQKGWDSYIMYDEGTSFNLQGNPSVTTLFLPNYQSSHEGKYTVTDYADMDNKRLMDMPALFSFPNHVYMAITEAAVRDYAGMYLWKENGALLGKLSPKLGQERIKVEASLPHQSPWRVLMISDQIGSLIASNILTNLNEPCKIEDTSWIKPGKTTFTWWNGNVVPDTTFLGGNNFPTNKYYIDFVARNGLDYHSIYGNAEQAWYDEDGAGFGSPGPKADILKVVPSLNMQEICDYAKSQGVRIHLWTNWKPLYAKIDEAFAQFEKWGIAGMMIDFMDRDDQEMIRIQEEFLAKAAKHHLFVQFHGACKPSGLNRTYPNEFTREGTLNYEHCKWDKDTDADHDIHMPFTRLLAGATDYHLGGFRSLPRDKFKNQERNPYVMSTRCHMLAMYVVLESYLGMICDTPEAYEGQPGFEFLKAVPTTWDQTVVPNAVSYTHLTLPTKLEG
;
A
#
# COMPACT_ATOMS: atom_id res chain seq x y z
N MET A 1 -49.46 -48.89 -37.70
CA MET A 1 -49.39 -48.04 -36.50
C MET A 1 -48.40 -48.53 -35.43
N LYS A 2 -47.26 -49.13 -35.74
CA LYS A 2 -46.26 -49.57 -34.75
C LYS A 2 -44.81 -49.14 -35.03
N LYS A 3 -44.56 -48.42 -36.10
CA LYS A 3 -43.19 -47.93 -36.42
C LYS A 3 -42.99 -46.45 -36.10
N GLU A 4 -43.99 -45.62 -36.12
CA GLU A 4 -43.86 -44.17 -35.80
C GLU A 4 -43.71 -43.87 -34.30
N SER A 5 -44.29 -44.70 -33.43
CA SER A 5 -44.13 -44.54 -31.96
C SER A 5 -42.74 -44.85 -31.42
N ILE A 6 -41.93 -45.65 -32.14
CA ILE A 6 -40.55 -45.99 -31.73
C ILE A 6 -39.61 -44.84 -32.05
N TYR A 7 -39.81 -44.11 -33.12
CA TYR A 7 -38.98 -42.95 -33.51
C TYR A 7 -39.24 -41.73 -32.61
N LEU A 8 -40.48 -41.56 -32.07
CA LEU A 8 -40.78 -40.49 -31.14
C LEU A 8 -40.13 -40.72 -29.76
N ILE A 9 -40.06 -41.98 -29.28
CA ILE A 9 -39.41 -42.32 -28.01
C ILE A 9 -37.90 -42.23 -28.13
N LEU A 10 -37.27 -42.60 -29.25
CA LEU A 10 -35.84 -42.44 -29.47
C LEU A 10 -35.44 -40.94 -29.63
N ALA A 11 -36.28 -40.12 -30.27
CA ALA A 11 -36.03 -38.67 -30.37
C ALA A 11 -36.14 -37.97 -29.01
N PHE A 12 -37.05 -38.42 -28.12
CA PHE A 12 -37.19 -37.89 -26.76
C PHE A 12 -36.01 -38.27 -25.84
N PHE A 13 -35.44 -39.48 -26.00
CA PHE A 13 -34.22 -39.89 -25.28
C PHE A 13 -32.97 -39.22 -25.78
N ILE A 14 -32.88 -38.88 -27.07
CA ILE A 14 -31.75 -38.12 -27.62
C ILE A 14 -31.81 -36.63 -27.23
N LEU A 15 -33.01 -36.04 -27.09
CA LEU A 15 -33.18 -34.68 -26.56
C LEU A 15 -32.92 -34.57 -25.06
N CYS A 16 -33.17 -35.64 -24.27
CA CYS A 16 -32.86 -35.66 -22.85
C CYS A 16 -31.40 -35.94 -22.49
N ALA A 17 -30.60 -36.49 -23.45
CA ALA A 17 -29.18 -36.76 -23.22
C ALA A 17 -28.25 -35.52 -23.41
N HIS A 18 -28.78 -34.41 -23.93
CA HIS A 18 -28.03 -33.15 -24.10
C HIS A 18 -28.23 -32.13 -23.00
N SER A 19 -28.91 -32.50 -21.89
CA SER A 19 -29.28 -31.56 -20.82
C SER A 19 -28.52 -31.77 -19.48
N LEU A 20 -27.40 -32.46 -19.45
CA LEU A 20 -26.73 -32.81 -18.19
C LEU A 20 -25.26 -32.40 -18.07
N TYR A 21 -24.81 -31.43 -18.87
CA TYR A 21 -23.62 -30.64 -18.50
C TYR A 21 -24.05 -29.21 -18.18
N ALA A 22 -24.85 -29.04 -17.13
CA ALA A 22 -24.94 -27.74 -16.49
C ALA A 22 -23.54 -27.45 -15.91
N ASN A 23 -22.75 -26.61 -16.57
CA ASN A 23 -21.51 -26.11 -16.04
C ASN A 23 -21.77 -25.64 -14.60
N LYS A 24 -21.16 -26.32 -13.62
CA LYS A 24 -21.30 -25.95 -12.22
C LYS A 24 -20.78 -24.53 -12.05
N SER A 25 -21.65 -23.54 -12.05
CA SER A 25 -21.30 -22.16 -11.76
C SER A 25 -21.39 -21.91 -10.26
N VAL A 26 -20.36 -21.31 -9.68
CA VAL A 26 -20.39 -20.78 -8.31
C VAL A 26 -20.62 -19.28 -8.41
N ARG A 27 -21.61 -18.76 -7.69
CA ARG A 27 -21.98 -17.34 -7.70
C ARG A 27 -21.98 -16.79 -6.29
N LEU A 28 -21.44 -15.57 -6.13
CA LEU A 28 -21.45 -14.81 -4.90
C LEU A 28 -21.91 -13.38 -5.20
N SER A 29 -22.67 -12.79 -4.30
CA SER A 29 -23.05 -11.37 -4.41
C SER A 29 -22.68 -10.64 -3.11
N SER A 30 -22.33 -9.36 -3.20
CA SER A 30 -22.18 -8.49 -2.04
C SER A 30 -23.44 -8.47 -1.17
N PRO A 31 -23.37 -8.04 0.10
CA PRO A 31 -24.55 -7.92 0.96
C PRO A 31 -25.68 -7.10 0.32
N ASN A 32 -25.39 -5.97 -0.31
CA ASN A 32 -26.35 -5.11 -1.02
C ASN A 32 -26.74 -5.64 -2.42
N GLY A 33 -26.09 -6.71 -2.90
CA GLY A 33 -26.38 -7.35 -4.20
C GLY A 33 -25.87 -6.59 -5.43
N LYS A 34 -25.18 -5.47 -5.30
CA LYS A 34 -24.66 -4.66 -6.42
C LYS A 34 -23.46 -5.31 -7.10
N ILE A 35 -22.51 -5.88 -6.35
CA ILE A 35 -21.33 -6.57 -6.87
C ILE A 35 -21.63 -8.06 -6.97
N LYS A 36 -21.32 -8.66 -8.11
CA LYS A 36 -21.54 -10.08 -8.39
C LYS A 36 -20.26 -10.71 -8.92
N PHE A 37 -19.92 -11.84 -8.31
CA PHE A 37 -18.84 -12.73 -8.76
C PHE A 37 -19.42 -14.01 -9.30
N SER A 38 -18.82 -14.56 -10.33
CA SER A 38 -19.10 -15.92 -10.79
C SER A 38 -17.82 -16.64 -11.17
N LEU A 39 -17.72 -17.91 -10.85
CA LEU A 39 -16.69 -18.85 -11.29
C LEU A 39 -17.34 -19.98 -12.06
N VAL A 40 -16.80 -20.28 -13.23
CA VAL A 40 -17.20 -21.41 -14.06
C VAL A 40 -15.97 -22.17 -14.55
N LEU A 41 -16.17 -23.38 -15.08
CA LEU A 41 -15.12 -24.08 -15.82
C LEU A 41 -15.34 -23.87 -17.33
N ASP A 42 -14.39 -23.25 -17.99
CA ASP A 42 -14.27 -23.26 -19.45
C ASP A 42 -13.27 -24.34 -19.85
N LYS A 43 -13.74 -25.39 -20.55
CA LYS A 43 -12.90 -26.55 -20.92
C LYS A 43 -12.07 -27.13 -19.76
N ASN A 44 -12.69 -27.25 -18.58
CA ASN A 44 -12.07 -27.67 -17.32
C ASN A 44 -11.01 -26.71 -16.74
N SER A 45 -10.97 -25.45 -17.17
CA SER A 45 -10.14 -24.40 -16.60
C SER A 45 -11.01 -23.39 -15.83
N PRO A 46 -10.63 -22.99 -14.59
CA PRO A 46 -11.41 -22.04 -13.83
C PRO A 46 -11.29 -20.64 -14.42
N VAL A 47 -12.43 -20.04 -14.78
CA VAL A 47 -12.53 -18.65 -15.22
C VAL A 47 -13.56 -17.91 -14.36
N TYR A 48 -13.26 -16.66 -14.03
CA TYR A 48 -14.16 -15.84 -13.21
C TYR A 48 -14.61 -14.58 -13.93
N SER A 49 -15.73 -14.05 -13.49
CA SER A 49 -16.28 -12.78 -13.96
C SER A 49 -16.77 -11.94 -12.79
N VAL A 50 -16.67 -10.62 -12.92
CA VAL A 50 -17.15 -9.65 -11.93
C VAL A 50 -18.04 -8.62 -12.62
N ALA A 51 -19.19 -8.33 -12.01
CA ALA A 51 -20.12 -7.32 -12.48
C ALA A 51 -20.55 -6.39 -11.34
N PHE A 52 -20.83 -5.13 -11.68
CA PHE A 52 -21.40 -4.12 -10.79
C PHE A 52 -22.66 -3.53 -11.43
N ASN A 53 -23.78 -3.52 -10.69
CA ASN A 53 -25.07 -2.99 -11.16
C ASN A 53 -25.46 -3.47 -12.59
N LYS A 54 -25.25 -4.74 -12.93
CA LYS A 54 -25.46 -5.39 -14.22
C LYS A 54 -24.40 -5.04 -15.31
N GLN A 55 -23.49 -4.12 -15.08
CA GLN A 55 -22.34 -3.88 -15.96
C GLN A 55 -21.25 -4.90 -15.66
N THR A 56 -20.82 -5.67 -16.64
CA THR A 56 -19.67 -6.56 -16.52
C THR A 56 -18.39 -5.74 -16.57
N LEU A 57 -17.54 -5.89 -15.58
CA LEU A 57 -16.24 -5.20 -15.49
C LEU A 57 -15.10 -6.14 -15.89
N ILE A 58 -15.16 -7.39 -15.43
CA ILE A 58 -14.20 -8.45 -15.74
C ILE A 58 -14.99 -9.66 -16.24
N GLN A 59 -14.55 -10.26 -17.35
CA GLN A 59 -15.22 -11.41 -17.96
C GLN A 59 -14.25 -12.52 -18.31
N ASP A 60 -14.64 -13.76 -17.93
CA ASP A 60 -13.97 -15.01 -18.30
C ASP A 60 -12.45 -14.95 -18.11
N SER A 61 -12.04 -14.42 -16.95
CA SER A 61 -10.63 -14.26 -16.56
C SER A 61 -10.06 -15.57 -16.04
N PRO A 62 -9.05 -16.16 -16.67
CA PRO A 62 -8.41 -17.38 -16.22
C PRO A 62 -7.70 -17.21 -14.86
N LEU A 63 -7.72 -18.29 -14.07
CA LEU A 63 -6.96 -18.43 -12.84
C LEU A 63 -5.98 -19.61 -13.01
N THR A 64 -4.70 -19.28 -13.18
CA THR A 64 -3.63 -20.27 -13.39
C THR A 64 -2.48 -20.03 -12.41
N LEU A 65 -1.83 -21.11 -11.98
CA LEU A 65 -0.65 -21.05 -11.12
C LEU A 65 0.44 -21.96 -11.70
N THR A 66 1.67 -21.51 -11.71
CA THR A 66 2.80 -22.31 -12.22
C THR A 66 3.75 -22.64 -11.09
N PHE A 67 3.91 -23.94 -10.81
CA PHE A 67 4.79 -24.46 -9.77
C PHE A 67 5.98 -25.22 -10.38
N ASP A 68 6.94 -25.57 -9.55
CA ASP A 68 8.09 -26.41 -9.89
C ASP A 68 7.66 -27.81 -10.40
N ASN A 69 6.52 -28.32 -9.93
CA ASN A 69 5.94 -29.61 -10.29
C ASN A 69 4.80 -29.50 -11.34
N GLY A 70 4.73 -28.41 -12.09
CA GLY A 70 3.78 -28.20 -13.19
C GLY A 70 2.73 -27.13 -12.94
N ALA A 71 2.00 -26.76 -13.99
CA ALA A 71 0.93 -25.75 -13.91
C ALA A 71 -0.34 -26.32 -13.25
N PHE A 72 -1.06 -25.45 -12.55
CA PHE A 72 -2.44 -25.65 -12.05
C PHE A 72 -3.37 -24.69 -12.79
N GLY A 73 -4.59 -25.14 -13.12
CA GLY A 73 -5.58 -24.34 -13.81
C GLY A 73 -6.12 -24.99 -15.07
N GLU A 74 -5.59 -26.15 -15.46
CA GLU A 74 -6.14 -27.03 -16.48
C GLU A 74 -6.61 -28.33 -15.86
N ASN A 75 -7.60 -28.99 -16.47
CA ASN A 75 -8.15 -30.26 -15.98
C ASN A 75 -8.60 -30.20 -14.50
N VAL A 76 -9.24 -29.10 -14.12
CA VAL A 76 -9.73 -28.85 -12.77
C VAL A 76 -11.22 -29.19 -12.67
N LYS A 77 -11.63 -29.74 -11.54
CA LYS A 77 -13.05 -29.84 -11.12
C LYS A 77 -13.33 -28.93 -9.94
N ILE A 78 -14.55 -28.39 -9.89
CA ILE A 78 -15.07 -27.66 -8.75
C ILE A 78 -15.79 -28.66 -7.83
N ASN A 79 -15.31 -28.81 -6.60
CA ASN A 79 -15.98 -29.56 -5.56
C ASN A 79 -17.09 -28.72 -4.88
N LYS A 80 -17.77 -29.26 -3.88
CA LYS A 80 -18.89 -28.58 -3.20
C LYS A 80 -18.41 -27.27 -2.54
N PRO A 81 -18.88 -26.09 -2.96
CA PRO A 81 -18.51 -24.82 -2.34
C PRO A 81 -19.17 -24.67 -0.96
N VAL A 82 -18.51 -23.92 -0.08
CA VAL A 82 -19.01 -23.58 1.25
C VAL A 82 -19.23 -22.08 1.33
N PHE A 83 -20.46 -21.67 1.63
CA PHE A 83 -20.86 -20.26 1.76
C PHE A 83 -20.98 -19.87 3.23
N SER A 84 -20.59 -18.65 3.55
CA SER A 84 -20.74 -18.05 4.87
C SER A 84 -20.93 -16.53 4.78
N THR A 85 -21.40 -15.94 5.87
CA THR A 85 -21.38 -14.49 6.08
C THR A 85 -20.33 -14.20 7.13
N LYS A 86 -19.51 -13.18 6.90
CA LYS A 86 -18.52 -12.68 7.85
C LYS A 86 -18.97 -11.30 8.32
N GLU A 87 -19.15 -11.15 9.61
CA GLU A 87 -19.51 -9.89 10.23
C GLU A 87 -18.65 -9.70 11.48
N GLU A 88 -18.02 -8.55 11.58
CA GLU A 88 -17.21 -8.18 12.74
C GLU A 88 -17.20 -6.66 12.94
N THR A 89 -17.00 -6.25 14.19
CA THR A 89 -16.76 -4.86 14.56
C THR A 89 -15.42 -4.77 15.28
N TYR A 90 -14.59 -3.80 14.91
CA TYR A 90 -13.30 -3.60 15.54
C TYR A 90 -12.90 -2.13 15.50
N GLU A 91 -11.89 -1.77 16.30
CA GLU A 91 -11.29 -0.44 16.28
C GLU A 91 -9.92 -0.46 15.62
N LEU A 92 -9.61 0.61 14.87
CA LEU A 92 -8.27 0.89 14.38
C LEU A 92 -7.60 1.90 15.32
N ILE A 93 -6.36 1.60 15.71
CA ILE A 93 -5.51 2.51 16.49
C ILE A 93 -4.99 3.65 15.59
N VAL A 94 -4.62 3.30 14.36
CA VAL A 94 -4.23 4.23 13.29
C VAL A 94 -5.07 3.94 12.06
N GLY A 95 -5.64 4.96 11.43
CA GLY A 95 -6.52 4.80 10.29
C GLY A 95 -7.31 6.04 9.93
N LYS A 96 -8.01 5.95 8.81
CA LYS A 96 -8.96 6.96 8.31
C LYS A 96 -10.37 6.82 8.91
N ALA A 97 -10.59 5.80 9.73
CA ALA A 97 -11.80 5.57 10.51
C ALA A 97 -11.43 4.78 11.76
N LYS A 98 -12.02 5.15 12.91
CA LYS A 98 -11.75 4.48 14.19
C LYS A 98 -12.59 3.23 14.37
N HIS A 99 -13.89 3.35 14.21
CA HIS A 99 -14.84 2.25 14.44
C HIS A 99 -15.22 1.62 13.10
N ILE A 100 -14.87 0.36 12.92
CA ILE A 100 -15.11 -0.37 11.68
C ILE A 100 -16.18 -1.43 11.90
N HIS A 101 -17.22 -1.41 11.08
CA HIS A 101 -18.16 -2.50 10.92
C HIS A 101 -17.91 -3.16 9.56
N SER A 102 -17.45 -4.39 9.57
CA SER A 102 -17.13 -5.17 8.38
C SER A 102 -18.20 -6.23 8.16
N LEU A 103 -18.89 -6.15 7.02
CA LEU A 103 -19.87 -7.15 6.59
C LEU A 103 -19.51 -7.65 5.20
N SER A 104 -19.35 -8.96 5.05
CA SER A 104 -19.09 -9.59 3.75
C SER A 104 -19.77 -10.94 3.63
N LYS A 105 -20.04 -11.36 2.39
CA LYS A 105 -20.37 -12.75 2.05
C LYS A 105 -19.11 -13.43 1.54
N GLU A 106 -18.89 -14.66 1.97
CA GLU A 106 -17.72 -15.47 1.62
C GLU A 106 -18.14 -16.77 0.97
N VAL A 107 -17.36 -17.23 0.00
CA VAL A 107 -17.42 -18.59 -0.51
C VAL A 107 -16.01 -19.20 -0.59
N ILE A 108 -15.86 -20.40 -0.05
CA ILE A 108 -14.68 -21.25 -0.24
C ILE A 108 -15.02 -22.22 -1.36
N ILE A 109 -14.25 -22.19 -2.44
CA ILE A 109 -14.44 -23.00 -3.64
C ILE A 109 -13.27 -23.99 -3.74
N PRO A 110 -13.44 -25.26 -3.35
CA PRO A 110 -12.38 -26.23 -3.49
C PRO A 110 -12.21 -26.62 -4.97
N LEU A 111 -11.02 -26.40 -5.50
CA LEU A 111 -10.56 -26.78 -6.83
C LEU A 111 -9.64 -28.00 -6.71
N GLU A 112 -9.82 -29.01 -7.57
CA GLU A 112 -9.02 -30.23 -7.55
C GLU A 112 -8.66 -30.65 -8.97
N GLU A 113 -7.40 -30.94 -9.20
CA GLU A 113 -6.94 -31.51 -10.48
C GLU A 113 -7.53 -32.90 -10.69
N THR A 114 -7.94 -33.21 -11.90
CA THR A 114 -8.46 -34.51 -12.30
C THR A 114 -7.38 -35.44 -12.88
N VAL A 115 -6.17 -34.89 -13.05
CA VAL A 115 -4.97 -35.57 -13.54
C VAL A 115 -3.81 -35.40 -12.55
N GLN A 116 -2.75 -36.18 -12.68
CA GLN A 116 -1.53 -36.02 -11.86
C GLN A 116 -1.01 -34.58 -11.96
N PRO A 117 -0.58 -33.98 -10.84
CA PRO A 117 -0.35 -34.58 -9.51
C PRO A 117 -1.55 -34.56 -8.54
N PHE A 118 -2.78 -34.24 -9.01
CA PHE A 118 -4.03 -34.24 -8.22
C PHE A 118 -4.06 -33.25 -7.06
N ARG A 119 -3.44 -32.05 -7.26
CA ARG A 119 -3.40 -31.01 -6.21
C ARG A 119 -4.80 -30.48 -5.91
N LYS A 120 -4.98 -30.08 -4.65
CA LYS A 120 -6.18 -29.41 -4.15
C LYS A 120 -5.80 -28.02 -3.69
N ILE A 121 -6.52 -27.01 -4.20
CA ILE A 121 -6.35 -25.61 -3.87
C ILE A 121 -7.73 -25.01 -3.62
N ASN A 122 -7.88 -24.21 -2.57
CA ASN A 122 -9.12 -23.46 -2.37
C ASN A 122 -9.00 -22.08 -2.97
N LEU A 123 -10.00 -21.66 -3.75
CA LEU A 123 -10.23 -20.26 -4.05
C LEU A 123 -11.21 -19.71 -3.02
N VAL A 124 -10.76 -18.79 -2.17
CA VAL A 124 -11.60 -18.10 -1.20
C VAL A 124 -11.98 -16.75 -1.76
N VAL A 125 -13.28 -16.43 -1.81
CA VAL A 125 -13.79 -15.17 -2.35
C VAL A 125 -14.62 -14.48 -1.28
N ARG A 126 -14.37 -13.19 -1.03
CA ARG A 126 -15.18 -12.32 -0.18
C ARG A 126 -15.77 -11.18 -0.99
N ALA A 127 -17.06 -10.95 -0.87
CA ALA A 127 -17.77 -9.84 -1.49
C ALA A 127 -18.26 -8.88 -0.41
N PHE A 128 -17.76 -7.64 -0.47
CA PHE A 128 -18.16 -6.50 0.34
C PHE A 128 -19.05 -5.57 -0.50
N ASP A 129 -19.67 -4.57 0.11
CA ASP A 129 -20.49 -3.60 -0.61
C ASP A 129 -19.66 -2.60 -1.44
N ASP A 130 -18.38 -2.46 -1.14
CA ASP A 130 -17.38 -1.59 -1.76
C ASP A 130 -16.29 -2.32 -2.54
N GLY A 131 -16.40 -3.66 -2.69
CA GLY A 131 -15.42 -4.42 -3.46
C GLY A 131 -15.56 -5.93 -3.34
N ILE A 132 -14.64 -6.61 -4.02
CA ILE A 132 -14.50 -8.06 -3.95
C ILE A 132 -13.04 -8.42 -3.82
N ALA A 133 -12.75 -9.45 -3.05
CA ALA A 133 -11.40 -9.97 -2.89
C ALA A 133 -11.39 -11.49 -3.04
N PHE A 134 -10.31 -12.02 -3.58
CA PHE A 134 -10.08 -13.46 -3.62
C PHE A 134 -8.62 -13.79 -3.33
N ARG A 135 -8.39 -14.99 -2.80
CA ARG A 135 -7.05 -15.53 -2.57
C ARG A 135 -7.03 -17.04 -2.80
N TYR A 136 -5.83 -17.56 -2.98
CA TYR A 136 -5.58 -18.99 -3.01
C TYR A 136 -5.18 -19.48 -1.62
N GLU A 137 -5.76 -20.61 -1.19
CA GLU A 137 -5.31 -21.34 -0.02
C GLU A 137 -4.79 -22.71 -0.45
N PHE A 138 -3.62 -23.05 0.01
CA PHE A 138 -2.89 -24.28 -0.29
C PHE A 138 -2.95 -25.19 0.95
N PRO A 139 -3.97 -26.08 1.06
CA PRO A 139 -4.13 -26.91 2.25
C PRO A 139 -3.07 -27.99 2.34
N LYS A 140 -2.76 -28.42 3.55
CA LYS A 140 -1.92 -29.60 3.77
C LYS A 140 -2.59 -30.83 3.13
N GLN A 141 -1.85 -31.58 2.34
CA GLN A 141 -2.36 -32.76 1.63
C GLN A 141 -1.27 -33.79 1.39
N LYS A 142 -1.67 -35.07 1.22
CA LYS A 142 -0.72 -36.16 0.99
C LYS A 142 0.02 -35.99 -0.35
N GLY A 143 1.33 -36.10 -0.33
CA GLY A 143 2.17 -36.04 -1.54
C GLY A 143 2.47 -34.63 -2.04
N TRP A 144 2.14 -33.59 -1.26
CA TRP A 144 2.48 -32.21 -1.55
C TRP A 144 2.67 -31.45 -0.23
N ASP A 145 3.92 -31.33 0.22
CA ASP A 145 4.26 -30.74 1.51
C ASP A 145 4.81 -29.30 1.38
N SER A 146 5.32 -28.95 0.20
CA SER A 146 5.88 -27.64 -0.13
C SER A 146 5.79 -27.37 -1.62
N TYR A 147 6.01 -26.12 -2.03
CA TYR A 147 6.07 -25.73 -3.44
C TYR A 147 7.05 -24.59 -3.68
N ILE A 148 7.52 -24.51 -4.93
CA ILE A 148 8.13 -23.33 -5.49
C ILE A 148 7.19 -22.82 -6.58
N MET A 149 6.72 -21.56 -6.45
CA MET A 149 5.88 -20.91 -7.44
C MET A 149 6.73 -20.09 -8.40
N TYR A 150 6.51 -20.29 -9.68
CA TYR A 150 7.18 -19.57 -10.76
C TYR A 150 6.33 -18.44 -11.34
N ASP A 151 5.00 -18.55 -11.31
CA ASP A 151 4.09 -17.50 -11.74
C ASP A 151 2.70 -17.70 -11.10
N GLU A 152 2.07 -16.58 -10.74
CA GLU A 152 0.66 -16.50 -10.42
C GLU A 152 -0.04 -15.84 -11.62
N GLY A 153 -0.56 -16.67 -12.52
CA GLY A 153 -1.22 -16.22 -13.74
C GLY A 153 -2.65 -15.72 -13.52
N THR A 154 -2.92 -15.08 -12.38
CA THR A 154 -4.18 -14.39 -12.13
C THR A 154 -4.39 -13.30 -13.18
N SER A 155 -5.51 -13.35 -13.91
CA SER A 155 -5.81 -12.38 -14.95
C SER A 155 -7.02 -11.53 -14.61
N PHE A 156 -7.14 -10.38 -15.29
CA PHE A 156 -8.24 -9.42 -15.14
C PHE A 156 -8.66 -8.97 -16.54
N ASN A 157 -9.50 -9.77 -17.21
CA ASN A 157 -9.97 -9.49 -18.59
C ASN A 157 -11.03 -8.39 -18.54
N LEU A 158 -10.60 -7.14 -18.63
CA LEU A 158 -11.45 -5.96 -18.56
C LEU A 158 -12.42 -5.90 -19.71
N GLN A 159 -13.65 -5.46 -19.44
CA GLN A 159 -14.67 -5.25 -20.46
C GLN A 159 -14.75 -3.77 -20.83
N GLY A 160 -14.81 -3.50 -22.14
CA GLY A 160 -14.77 -2.15 -22.69
C GLY A 160 -13.35 -1.55 -22.69
N ASN A 161 -13.31 -0.23 -22.74
CA ASN A 161 -12.06 0.53 -22.78
C ASN A 161 -12.06 1.59 -21.65
N PRO A 162 -11.80 1.20 -20.38
CA PRO A 162 -11.73 2.16 -19.28
C PRO A 162 -10.50 3.06 -19.41
N SER A 163 -10.59 4.28 -18.90
CA SER A 163 -9.41 5.10 -18.64
C SER A 163 -8.64 4.53 -17.43
N VAL A 164 -7.33 4.44 -17.54
CA VAL A 164 -6.43 3.85 -16.54
C VAL A 164 -5.54 4.93 -15.95
N THR A 165 -5.54 5.05 -14.63
CA THR A 165 -4.58 5.88 -13.89
C THR A 165 -3.65 4.95 -13.11
N THR A 166 -2.37 4.96 -13.43
CA THR A 166 -1.37 4.07 -12.81
C THR A 166 0.04 4.66 -12.88
N LEU A 167 0.93 4.12 -12.04
CA LEU A 167 2.37 4.34 -12.12
C LEU A 167 3.00 3.20 -12.91
N PHE A 168 3.84 3.52 -13.90
CA PHE A 168 4.65 2.54 -14.60
C PHE A 168 6.06 2.49 -14.01
N LEU A 169 6.52 1.30 -13.70
CA LEU A 169 7.83 1.05 -13.11
C LEU A 169 8.81 0.46 -14.15
N PRO A 170 10.12 0.76 -14.02
CA PRO A 170 11.14 0.19 -14.90
C PRO A 170 11.41 -1.28 -14.62
N ASN A 171 11.28 -1.72 -13.38
CA ASN A 171 11.52 -3.08 -12.90
C ASN A 171 10.91 -3.28 -11.50
N TYR A 172 11.13 -4.47 -10.88
CA TYR A 172 10.62 -4.83 -9.55
C TYR A 172 11.48 -4.30 -8.38
N GLN A 173 12.61 -3.65 -8.66
CA GLN A 173 13.44 -3.00 -7.64
C GLN A 173 13.26 -1.49 -7.78
N SER A 174 12.38 -0.92 -6.97
CA SER A 174 11.96 0.47 -7.09
C SER A 174 11.50 1.01 -5.75
N SER A 175 11.78 2.28 -5.50
CA SER A 175 11.19 3.06 -4.42
C SER A 175 9.73 3.46 -4.69
N HIS A 176 9.20 3.21 -5.91
CA HIS A 176 7.86 3.60 -6.37
C HIS A 176 7.65 5.12 -6.52
N GLU A 177 8.72 5.89 -6.59
CA GLU A 177 8.70 7.33 -6.72
C GLU A 177 8.63 7.74 -8.19
N GLY A 178 7.43 7.93 -8.71
CA GLY A 178 7.23 8.29 -10.10
C GLY A 178 5.88 8.95 -10.36
N LYS A 179 5.76 9.58 -11.54
CA LYS A 179 4.52 10.24 -11.97
C LYS A 179 3.49 9.24 -12.48
N TYR A 180 2.26 9.45 -12.04
CA TYR A 180 1.11 8.71 -12.56
C TYR A 180 0.81 9.10 -13.99
N THR A 181 0.42 8.10 -14.78
CA THR A 181 -0.01 8.25 -16.18
C THR A 181 -1.49 7.98 -16.27
N VAL A 182 -2.20 8.81 -17.03
CA VAL A 182 -3.61 8.59 -17.41
C VAL A 182 -3.64 8.22 -18.88
N THR A 183 -4.21 7.07 -19.22
CA THR A 183 -4.29 6.57 -20.61
C THR A 183 -5.51 5.68 -20.76
N ASP A 184 -6.03 5.51 -21.99
CA ASP A 184 -7.04 4.50 -22.25
C ASP A 184 -6.44 3.10 -22.24
N TYR A 185 -7.19 2.11 -21.75
CA TYR A 185 -6.71 0.73 -21.67
C TYR A 185 -6.27 0.18 -23.04
N ALA A 186 -6.98 0.53 -24.11
CA ALA A 186 -6.62 0.09 -25.46
C ALA A 186 -5.25 0.63 -25.90
N ASP A 187 -4.94 1.88 -25.55
CA ASP A 187 -3.71 2.58 -25.97
C ASP A 187 -2.51 2.27 -25.09
N MET A 188 -2.72 1.57 -23.98
CA MET A 188 -1.68 1.23 -23.03
C MET A 188 -0.68 0.24 -23.65
N ASP A 189 0.61 0.53 -23.50
CA ASP A 189 1.70 -0.34 -23.96
C ASP A 189 1.62 -1.74 -23.36
N ASN A 190 1.95 -2.75 -24.17
CA ASN A 190 2.15 -4.10 -23.67
C ASN A 190 3.47 -4.20 -22.90
N LYS A 191 3.50 -5.09 -21.91
CA LYS A 191 4.71 -5.47 -21.17
C LYS A 191 5.39 -4.34 -20.41
N ARG A 192 4.62 -3.31 -20.01
CA ARG A 192 5.08 -2.34 -19.00
C ARG A 192 4.57 -2.76 -17.63
N LEU A 193 5.47 -2.76 -16.66
CA LEU A 193 5.14 -3.08 -15.27
C LEU A 193 4.34 -1.93 -14.67
N MET A 194 3.14 -2.24 -14.16
CA MET A 194 2.23 -1.29 -13.53
C MET A 194 2.23 -1.52 -12.04
N ASP A 195 2.37 -0.45 -11.29
CA ASP A 195 2.20 -0.46 -9.83
C ASP A 195 0.72 -0.52 -9.44
N MET A 196 0.47 -0.81 -8.20
CA MET A 196 -0.86 -0.86 -7.60
C MET A 196 -0.92 0.03 -6.35
N PRO A 197 -2.10 0.55 -6.02
CA PRO A 197 -3.40 0.44 -6.70
C PRO A 197 -3.42 1.12 -8.07
N ALA A 198 -3.98 0.44 -9.07
CA ALA A 198 -4.26 0.99 -10.39
C ALA A 198 -5.76 1.26 -10.51
N LEU A 199 -6.13 2.50 -10.90
CA LEU A 199 -7.53 2.91 -11.05
C LEU A 199 -7.99 2.73 -12.49
N PHE A 200 -9.14 2.09 -12.66
CA PHE A 200 -9.86 1.90 -13.93
C PHE A 200 -11.19 2.65 -13.86
N SER A 201 -11.34 3.68 -14.68
CA SER A 201 -12.56 4.49 -14.79
C SER A 201 -13.36 4.03 -16.00
N PHE A 202 -14.45 3.31 -15.76
CA PHE A 202 -15.35 2.82 -16.79
C PHE A 202 -16.38 3.87 -17.18
N PRO A 203 -17.01 3.76 -18.36
CA PRO A 203 -18.20 4.54 -18.69
C PRO A 203 -19.30 4.43 -17.61
N ASN A 204 -20.22 5.40 -17.58
CA ASN A 204 -21.32 5.49 -16.60
C ASN A 204 -20.88 5.66 -15.14
N HIS A 205 -19.73 6.30 -14.91
CA HIS A 205 -19.19 6.59 -13.57
C HIS A 205 -19.03 5.33 -12.70
N VAL A 206 -18.53 4.25 -13.28
CA VAL A 206 -18.11 3.08 -12.51
C VAL A 206 -16.59 3.09 -12.39
N TYR A 207 -16.11 2.99 -11.17
CA TYR A 207 -14.70 3.02 -10.83
C TYR A 207 -14.28 1.70 -10.19
N MET A 208 -13.15 1.16 -10.65
CA MET A 208 -12.56 -0.05 -10.08
C MET A 208 -11.07 0.20 -9.84
N ALA A 209 -10.61 -0.04 -8.61
CA ALA A 209 -9.17 -0.08 -8.32
C ALA A 209 -8.74 -1.52 -8.07
N ILE A 210 -7.66 -1.95 -8.73
CA ILE A 210 -7.03 -3.25 -8.50
C ILE A 210 -5.86 -3.05 -7.56
N THR A 211 -5.83 -3.83 -6.47
CA THR A 211 -4.76 -3.83 -5.46
C THR A 211 -4.68 -5.19 -4.76
N GLU A 212 -3.95 -5.26 -3.65
CA GLU A 212 -3.82 -6.46 -2.83
C GLU A 212 -3.87 -6.12 -1.33
N ALA A 213 -4.24 -7.11 -0.52
CA ALA A 213 -4.28 -6.97 0.94
C ALA A 213 -3.64 -8.15 1.63
N ALA A 214 -3.17 -7.93 2.86
CA ALA A 214 -2.53 -8.93 3.71
C ALA A 214 -1.34 -9.61 3.00
N VAL A 215 -0.45 -8.80 2.42
CA VAL A 215 0.79 -9.28 1.81
C VAL A 215 1.74 -9.71 2.93
N ARG A 216 1.84 -11.02 3.13
CA ARG A 216 2.62 -11.65 4.19
C ARG A 216 3.17 -12.97 3.68
N ASP A 217 4.45 -13.23 3.92
CA ASP A 217 5.13 -14.45 3.50
C ASP A 217 4.89 -14.82 2.02
N TYR A 218 4.76 -13.80 1.16
CA TYR A 218 4.48 -13.90 -0.26
C TYR A 218 5.07 -12.71 -0.99
N ALA A 219 5.29 -12.80 -2.30
CA ALA A 219 5.78 -11.69 -3.11
C ALA A 219 4.66 -10.69 -3.44
N GLY A 220 4.99 -9.40 -3.50
CA GLY A 220 4.10 -8.34 -3.98
C GLY A 220 3.68 -8.56 -5.43
N MET A 221 2.43 -8.18 -5.76
CA MET A 221 1.88 -8.27 -7.11
C MET A 221 1.95 -6.92 -7.82
N TYR A 222 2.19 -6.99 -9.12
CA TYR A 222 2.12 -5.91 -10.10
C TYR A 222 1.12 -6.27 -11.20
N LEU A 223 0.79 -5.33 -12.05
CA LEU A 223 -0.05 -5.56 -13.21
C LEU A 223 0.75 -5.43 -14.50
N TRP A 224 0.32 -6.16 -15.53
CA TRP A 224 1.03 -6.27 -16.79
C TRP A 224 0.04 -6.53 -17.92
N LYS A 225 -0.05 -5.64 -18.90
CA LYS A 225 -0.91 -5.87 -20.09
C LYS A 225 -0.15 -6.73 -21.11
N GLU A 226 -0.75 -7.80 -21.55
CA GLU A 226 -0.22 -8.65 -22.61
C GLU A 226 -1.33 -9.24 -23.48
N ASN A 227 -1.24 -9.05 -24.80
CA ASN A 227 -2.22 -9.55 -25.77
C ASN A 227 -3.68 -9.16 -25.44
N GLY A 228 -3.88 -7.97 -24.92
CA GLY A 228 -5.20 -7.45 -24.54
C GLY A 228 -5.71 -7.90 -23.17
N ALA A 229 -5.03 -8.82 -22.50
CA ALA A 229 -5.33 -9.22 -21.13
C ALA A 229 -4.49 -8.45 -20.11
N LEU A 230 -5.05 -8.15 -18.96
CA LEU A 230 -4.33 -7.62 -17.80
C LEU A 230 -4.00 -8.80 -16.87
N LEU A 231 -2.73 -8.96 -16.55
CA LEU A 231 -2.19 -10.08 -15.79
C LEU A 231 -1.56 -9.59 -14.49
N GLY A 232 -1.72 -10.36 -13.41
CA GLY A 232 -0.91 -10.24 -12.22
C GLY A 232 0.49 -10.78 -12.46
N LYS A 233 1.51 -10.10 -11.95
CA LYS A 233 2.91 -10.51 -11.99
C LYS A 233 3.54 -10.32 -10.63
N LEU A 234 4.19 -11.35 -10.13
CA LEU A 234 4.82 -11.31 -8.81
C LEU A 234 6.26 -10.81 -8.88
N SER A 235 6.67 -10.06 -7.86
CA SER A 235 8.06 -9.68 -7.64
C SER A 235 8.96 -10.92 -7.52
N PRO A 236 10.03 -11.02 -8.29
CA PRO A 236 10.90 -12.19 -8.28
C PRO A 236 11.84 -12.18 -7.07
N LYS A 237 12.22 -13.37 -6.62
CA LYS A 237 13.29 -13.56 -5.63
C LYS A 237 14.60 -12.93 -6.13
N LEU A 238 15.25 -12.14 -5.30
CA LEU A 238 16.49 -11.46 -5.66
C LEU A 238 17.55 -12.47 -6.15
N GLY A 239 18.09 -12.23 -7.35
CA GLY A 239 19.09 -13.11 -7.98
C GLY A 239 18.56 -14.44 -8.52
N GLN A 240 17.24 -14.69 -8.43
CA GLN A 240 16.58 -15.90 -8.94
C GLN A 240 15.23 -15.55 -9.59
N GLU A 241 15.24 -14.82 -10.67
CA GLU A 241 14.07 -14.19 -11.29
C GLU A 241 12.88 -15.14 -11.60
N ARG A 242 13.16 -16.43 -11.80
CA ARG A 242 12.13 -17.42 -12.04
C ARG A 242 11.30 -17.72 -10.80
N ILE A 243 11.88 -17.65 -9.61
CA ILE A 243 11.23 -17.98 -8.34
C ILE A 243 10.46 -16.75 -7.84
N LYS A 244 9.20 -16.96 -7.49
CA LYS A 244 8.33 -15.91 -6.91
C LYS A 244 8.01 -16.18 -5.44
N VAL A 245 7.67 -17.43 -5.10
CA VAL A 245 7.31 -17.83 -3.75
C VAL A 245 7.86 -19.23 -3.45
N GLU A 246 8.39 -19.41 -2.26
CA GLU A 246 8.79 -20.71 -1.70
C GLU A 246 8.07 -20.92 -0.37
N ALA A 247 7.25 -21.96 -0.27
CA ALA A 247 6.43 -22.16 0.92
C ALA A 247 6.22 -23.64 1.27
N SER A 248 6.06 -23.91 2.57
CA SER A 248 5.55 -25.17 3.10
C SER A 248 4.05 -25.10 3.33
N LEU A 249 3.36 -26.24 3.19
CA LEU A 249 1.91 -26.32 3.38
C LEU A 249 1.53 -26.57 4.86
N PRO A 250 0.44 -25.97 5.37
CA PRO A 250 -0.51 -25.11 4.66
C PRO A 250 0.02 -23.70 4.42
N HIS A 251 -0.37 -23.07 3.32
CA HIS A 251 0.01 -21.70 2.97
C HIS A 251 -1.15 -20.97 2.30
N GLN A 252 -1.04 -19.65 2.15
CA GLN A 252 -2.05 -18.83 1.46
C GLN A 252 -1.41 -17.65 0.73
N SER A 253 -2.01 -17.25 -0.38
CA SER A 253 -1.64 -16.02 -1.07
C SER A 253 -2.20 -14.78 -0.35
N PRO A 254 -1.69 -13.57 -0.62
CA PRO A 254 -2.40 -12.33 -0.35
C PRO A 254 -3.77 -12.30 -1.04
N TRP A 255 -4.63 -11.40 -0.59
CA TRP A 255 -5.88 -11.13 -1.27
C TRP A 255 -5.66 -10.28 -2.52
N ARG A 256 -6.23 -10.68 -3.65
CA ARG A 256 -6.36 -9.87 -4.86
C ARG A 256 -7.65 -9.10 -4.72
N VAL A 257 -7.57 -7.77 -4.69
CA VAL A 257 -8.67 -6.89 -4.30
C VAL A 257 -9.11 -6.04 -5.47
N LEU A 258 -10.41 -6.04 -5.73
CA LEU A 258 -11.10 -5.16 -6.65
C LEU A 258 -12.00 -4.24 -5.83
N MET A 259 -11.57 -3.01 -5.57
CA MET A 259 -12.41 -1.98 -4.96
C MET A 259 -13.33 -1.43 -6.06
N ILE A 260 -14.65 -1.38 -5.82
CA ILE A 260 -15.62 -1.05 -6.88
C ILE A 260 -16.70 -0.12 -6.33
N SER A 261 -16.96 0.99 -7.04
CA SER A 261 -18.03 1.92 -6.69
C SER A 261 -18.52 2.72 -7.90
N ASP A 262 -19.74 3.26 -7.82
CA ASP A 262 -20.27 4.32 -8.70
C ASP A 262 -19.97 5.74 -8.18
N GLN A 263 -19.26 5.84 -7.04
CA GLN A 263 -18.78 7.07 -6.44
C GLN A 263 -17.28 6.96 -6.18
N ILE A 264 -16.45 7.71 -6.89
CA ILE A 264 -14.98 7.58 -6.77
C ILE A 264 -14.50 7.87 -5.33
N GLY A 265 -15.12 8.81 -4.61
CA GLY A 265 -14.80 9.12 -3.21
C GLY A 265 -15.04 7.96 -2.24
N SER A 266 -15.94 7.04 -2.57
CA SER A 266 -16.18 5.85 -1.75
C SER A 266 -14.98 4.89 -1.74
N LEU A 267 -14.14 4.90 -2.78
CA LEU A 267 -12.90 4.12 -2.80
C LEU A 267 -11.93 4.62 -1.73
N ILE A 268 -11.84 5.95 -1.55
CA ILE A 268 -10.98 6.56 -0.51
C ILE A 268 -11.46 6.17 0.89
N ALA A 269 -12.78 6.19 1.12
CA ALA A 269 -13.37 5.87 2.42
C ALA A 269 -13.40 4.37 2.74
N SER A 270 -13.10 3.49 1.78
CA SER A 270 -13.15 2.03 1.93
C SER A 270 -12.14 1.52 2.95
N ASN A 271 -12.57 0.60 3.82
CA ASN A 271 -11.73 -0.14 4.77
C ASN A 271 -11.53 -1.60 4.34
N ILE A 272 -11.75 -1.93 3.07
CA ILE A 272 -11.68 -3.33 2.58
C ILE A 272 -10.32 -3.97 2.85
N LEU A 273 -9.22 -3.21 2.76
CA LEU A 273 -7.87 -3.76 2.98
C LEU A 273 -7.66 -4.15 4.45
N THR A 274 -8.08 -3.32 5.40
CA THR A 274 -8.01 -3.65 6.82
C THR A 274 -8.99 -4.77 7.19
N ASN A 275 -10.20 -4.81 6.58
CA ASN A 275 -11.16 -5.91 6.75
C ASN A 275 -10.62 -7.29 6.33
N LEU A 276 -9.61 -7.33 5.45
CA LEU A 276 -8.98 -8.55 4.93
C LEU A 276 -7.74 -8.96 5.72
N ASN A 277 -7.32 -8.16 6.69
CA ASN A 277 -6.17 -8.43 7.55
C ASN A 277 -6.59 -9.09 8.88
N GLU A 278 -5.64 -9.73 9.54
CA GLU A 278 -5.82 -10.34 10.85
C GLU A 278 -6.02 -9.27 11.94
N PRO A 279 -6.67 -9.61 13.06
CA PRO A 279 -6.73 -8.75 14.23
C PRO A 279 -5.36 -8.32 14.73
N CYS A 280 -5.34 -7.24 15.53
CA CYS A 280 -4.13 -6.70 16.14
C CYS A 280 -3.38 -7.79 16.93
N LYS A 281 -2.06 -7.87 16.70
CA LYS A 281 -1.14 -8.80 17.38
C LYS A 281 -0.39 -8.16 18.55
N ILE A 282 -0.58 -6.87 18.78
CA ILE A 282 0.05 -6.13 19.87
C ILE A 282 -0.94 -6.07 21.04
N GLU A 283 -0.56 -6.63 22.19
CA GLU A 283 -1.44 -6.72 23.36
C GLU A 283 -1.68 -5.33 23.99
N ASP A 284 -0.62 -4.55 24.21
CA ASP A 284 -0.71 -3.18 24.70
C ASP A 284 -0.38 -2.21 23.56
N THR A 285 -1.38 -1.47 23.11
CA THR A 285 -1.26 -0.44 22.06
C THR A 285 -1.24 0.98 22.63
N SER A 286 -1.26 1.15 23.96
CA SER A 286 -1.38 2.45 24.63
C SER A 286 -0.19 3.40 24.36
N TRP A 287 0.96 2.85 24.00
CA TRP A 287 2.18 3.59 23.64
C TRP A 287 2.17 4.12 22.20
N ILE A 288 1.32 3.59 21.33
CA ILE A 288 1.21 4.01 19.93
C ILE A 288 0.51 5.37 19.88
N LYS A 289 1.23 6.41 19.50
CA LYS A 289 0.77 7.79 19.50
C LYS A 289 1.01 8.42 18.13
N PRO A 290 0.03 8.43 17.23
CA PRO A 290 0.10 9.24 16.01
C PRO A 290 0.34 10.72 16.32
N GLY A 291 1.01 11.44 15.43
CA GLY A 291 1.36 12.83 15.69
C GLY A 291 2.10 13.49 14.55
N LYS A 292 2.72 14.62 14.84
CA LYS A 292 3.49 15.41 13.85
C LYS A 292 4.94 15.54 14.29
N THR A 293 5.84 15.48 13.30
CA THR A 293 7.29 15.56 13.50
C THR A 293 7.95 16.61 12.64
N THR A 294 9.01 17.24 13.14
CA THR A 294 9.90 18.02 12.29
C THR A 294 10.71 17.10 11.37
N PHE A 295 11.04 17.58 10.18
CA PHE A 295 11.84 16.84 9.19
C PHE A 295 13.01 17.70 8.69
N THR A 296 14.04 17.81 9.50
CA THR A 296 15.15 18.76 9.31
C THR A 296 16.02 18.46 8.09
N TRP A 297 16.12 17.20 7.67
CA TRP A 297 16.82 16.80 6.46
C TRP A 297 16.25 17.52 5.22
N TRP A 298 14.92 17.64 5.12
CA TRP A 298 14.27 18.29 4.00
C TRP A 298 14.72 19.74 3.83
N ASN A 299 14.77 20.51 4.92
CA ASN A 299 15.19 21.91 4.87
C ASN A 299 16.72 22.11 4.89
N GLY A 300 17.51 21.02 4.98
CA GLY A 300 18.98 21.06 5.02
C GLY A 300 19.53 21.40 6.40
N ASN A 301 18.83 21.04 7.48
CA ASN A 301 19.20 21.29 8.88
C ASN A 301 19.50 22.77 9.15
N VAL A 302 18.72 23.67 8.57
CA VAL A 302 18.94 25.11 8.70
C VAL A 302 18.58 25.60 10.10
N VAL A 303 19.47 26.39 10.66
CA VAL A 303 19.29 27.11 11.93
C VAL A 303 19.65 28.59 11.72
N PRO A 304 19.02 29.52 12.46
CA PRO A 304 19.31 30.96 12.31
C PRO A 304 20.66 31.36 12.89
N ASP A 305 21.19 30.58 13.86
CA ASP A 305 22.48 30.82 14.47
C ASP A 305 23.61 30.46 13.52
N THR A 306 24.40 31.45 13.13
CA THR A 306 25.52 31.30 12.19
C THR A 306 26.86 30.98 12.88
N THR A 307 26.88 30.84 14.20
CA THR A 307 28.10 30.52 14.95
C THR A 307 28.51 29.06 14.85
N PHE A 308 27.61 28.19 14.36
CA PHE A 308 27.88 26.79 14.09
C PHE A 308 27.17 26.33 12.80
N LEU A 309 27.62 25.21 12.24
CA LEU A 309 26.97 24.58 11.09
C LEU A 309 25.82 23.69 11.57
N GLY A 310 24.62 23.91 11.01
CA GLY A 310 23.47 23.02 11.25
C GLY A 310 23.74 21.61 10.74
N GLY A 311 23.27 20.58 11.48
CA GLY A 311 23.46 19.17 11.13
C GLY A 311 23.40 18.25 12.36
N ASN A 312 24.19 17.16 12.34
CA ASN A 312 24.27 16.17 13.43
C ASN A 312 25.02 16.70 14.64
N ASN A 313 24.40 17.60 15.38
CA ASN A 313 24.93 18.16 16.63
C ASN A 313 23.81 18.56 17.60
N PHE A 314 24.14 18.69 18.87
CA PHE A 314 23.19 19.05 19.91
C PHE A 314 22.51 20.41 19.68
N PRO A 315 23.20 21.51 19.32
CA PRO A 315 22.55 22.81 19.12
C PRO A 315 21.46 22.80 18.04
N THR A 316 21.68 22.09 16.91
CA THR A 316 20.68 21.94 15.87
C THR A 316 19.45 21.19 16.38
N ASN A 317 19.65 20.02 16.99
CA ASN A 317 18.54 19.21 17.52
C ASN A 317 17.78 19.98 18.61
N LYS A 318 18.49 20.66 19.52
CA LYS A 318 17.89 21.51 20.55
C LYS A 318 16.98 22.57 19.94
N TYR A 319 17.43 23.28 18.92
CA TYR A 319 16.66 24.34 18.26
C TYR A 319 15.31 23.82 17.73
N TYR A 320 15.29 22.65 17.08
CA TYR A 320 14.06 22.04 16.57
C TYR A 320 13.21 21.40 17.67
N ILE A 321 13.82 20.80 18.71
CA ILE A 321 13.11 20.30 19.90
C ILE A 321 12.37 21.45 20.59
N ASP A 322 13.03 22.60 20.78
CA ASP A 322 12.41 23.79 21.37
C ASP A 322 11.23 24.30 20.53
N PHE A 323 11.33 24.24 19.20
CA PHE A 323 10.22 24.58 18.30
C PHE A 323 9.04 23.62 18.46
N VAL A 324 9.29 22.31 18.50
CA VAL A 324 8.27 21.29 18.73
C VAL A 324 7.55 21.53 20.05
N ALA A 325 8.31 21.72 21.13
CA ALA A 325 7.79 21.89 22.48
C ALA A 325 6.91 23.13 22.62
N ARG A 326 7.40 24.33 22.17
CA ARG A 326 6.64 25.59 22.33
C ARG A 326 5.40 25.67 21.43
N ASN A 327 5.31 24.83 20.40
CA ASN A 327 4.17 24.79 19.49
C ASN A 327 3.23 23.60 19.73
N GLY A 328 3.47 22.78 20.77
CA GLY A 328 2.61 21.65 21.12
C GLY A 328 2.59 20.56 20.05
N LEU A 329 3.67 20.40 19.30
CA LEU A 329 3.88 19.30 18.36
C LEU A 329 4.41 18.06 19.10
N ASP A 330 4.53 16.91 18.43
CA ASP A 330 4.72 15.63 19.12
C ASP A 330 6.14 15.11 19.06
N TYR A 331 6.81 15.24 17.91
CA TYR A 331 8.07 14.55 17.61
C TYR A 331 9.11 15.48 17.01
N HIS A 332 10.36 15.13 17.24
CA HIS A 332 11.50 15.60 16.46
C HIS A 332 12.22 14.42 15.83
N SER A 333 12.53 14.51 14.54
CA SER A 333 13.20 13.45 13.79
C SER A 333 14.67 13.75 13.61
N ILE A 334 15.52 12.78 13.93
CA ILE A 334 16.96 12.81 13.74
C ILE A 334 17.31 11.94 12.54
N TYR A 335 17.80 12.53 11.48
CA TYR A 335 18.19 11.85 10.24
C TYR A 335 19.71 11.80 10.07
N GLY A 336 20.26 12.92 9.83
CA GLY A 336 21.61 13.17 9.42
C GLY A 336 21.67 14.50 8.68
N ASN A 337 22.77 14.73 7.99
CA ASN A 337 22.91 15.80 7.02
C ASN A 337 23.09 15.19 5.61
N ALA A 338 23.27 16.03 4.59
CA ALA A 338 23.47 15.57 3.21
C ALA A 338 24.72 14.67 3.02
N GLU A 339 25.65 14.66 3.97
CA GLU A 339 26.91 13.95 3.87
C GLU A 339 26.99 12.72 4.77
N GLN A 340 26.24 12.67 5.89
CA GLN A 340 26.39 11.65 6.92
C GLN A 340 25.10 11.43 7.72
N ALA A 341 24.74 10.15 7.96
CA ALA A 341 23.74 9.76 8.93
C ALA A 341 24.16 10.10 10.37
N TRP A 342 23.26 9.92 11.34
CA TRP A 342 23.55 10.10 12.76
C TRP A 342 24.45 8.98 13.34
N TYR A 343 24.61 7.87 12.61
CA TYR A 343 25.45 6.71 12.97
C TYR A 343 26.56 6.49 11.94
N ASP A 344 27.53 5.62 12.27
CA ASP A 344 28.66 5.28 11.39
C ASP A 344 28.19 4.41 10.22
N GLU A 345 28.08 5.01 9.04
CA GLU A 345 27.68 4.31 7.82
C GLU A 345 28.83 3.57 7.14
N ASP A 346 30.09 3.79 7.51
CA ASP A 346 31.26 3.22 6.79
C ASP A 346 31.14 3.42 5.27
N GLY A 347 30.47 4.49 4.83
CA GLY A 347 30.01 4.65 3.46
C GLY A 347 30.56 5.89 2.78
N ALA A 348 30.22 6.03 1.50
CA ALA A 348 30.63 7.14 0.65
C ALA A 348 29.70 8.35 0.72
N GLY A 349 28.69 8.32 1.59
CA GLY A 349 27.70 9.40 1.77
C GLY A 349 26.41 8.87 2.39
N PHE A 350 25.50 9.80 2.69
CA PHE A 350 24.22 9.54 3.32
C PHE A 350 23.40 8.47 2.55
N GLY A 351 22.90 7.48 3.28
CA GLY A 351 22.06 6.42 2.71
C GLY A 351 22.81 5.32 1.95
N SER A 352 24.15 5.40 1.87
CA SER A 352 24.98 4.41 1.16
C SER A 352 25.92 3.68 2.12
N PRO A 353 25.39 2.80 3.01
CA PRO A 353 26.18 2.14 4.04
C PRO A 353 27.20 1.18 3.43
N GLY A 354 28.43 1.24 3.95
CA GLY A 354 29.50 0.29 3.66
C GLY A 354 29.36 -1.00 4.48
N PRO A 355 30.24 -1.97 4.23
CA PRO A 355 30.14 -3.29 4.86
C PRO A 355 30.42 -3.32 6.37
N LYS A 356 31.01 -2.27 6.93
CA LYS A 356 31.29 -2.11 8.37
C LYS A 356 30.36 -1.11 9.05
N ALA A 357 29.28 -0.69 8.37
CA ALA A 357 28.30 0.22 8.95
C ALA A 357 27.77 -0.32 10.28
N ASP A 358 27.69 0.55 11.28
CA ASP A 358 27.29 0.18 12.64
C ASP A 358 26.22 1.10 13.18
N ILE A 359 24.99 0.64 13.21
CA ILE A 359 23.82 1.36 13.72
C ILE A 359 23.93 1.70 15.23
N LEU A 360 24.78 1.03 15.98
CA LEU A 360 25.00 1.28 17.40
C LEU A 360 26.08 2.34 17.66
N LYS A 361 26.85 2.70 16.65
CA LYS A 361 27.94 3.65 16.75
C LYS A 361 27.51 5.03 16.27
N VAL A 362 27.11 5.87 17.23
CA VAL A 362 26.74 7.27 16.98
C VAL A 362 27.96 8.07 16.50
N VAL A 363 27.76 9.00 15.54
CA VAL A 363 28.83 9.88 15.05
C VAL A 363 29.41 10.75 16.19
N PRO A 364 30.71 11.09 16.16
CA PRO A 364 31.35 11.81 17.28
C PRO A 364 30.75 13.19 17.59
N SER A 365 30.12 13.83 16.63
CA SER A 365 29.48 15.15 16.80
C SER A 365 28.14 15.10 17.55
N LEU A 366 27.60 13.91 17.82
CA LEU A 366 26.27 13.69 18.37
C LEU A 366 26.35 12.84 19.64
N ASN A 367 25.69 13.28 20.71
CA ASN A 367 25.41 12.47 21.89
C ASN A 367 23.90 12.14 21.93
N MET A 368 23.55 10.94 21.47
CA MET A 368 22.14 10.53 21.35
C MET A 368 21.41 10.54 22.70
N GLN A 369 22.06 10.08 23.78
CA GLN A 369 21.44 10.09 25.11
C GLN A 369 21.14 11.51 25.60
N GLU A 370 22.05 12.46 25.38
CA GLU A 370 21.87 13.87 25.78
C GLU A 370 20.68 14.49 25.04
N ILE A 371 20.54 14.22 23.74
CA ILE A 371 19.42 14.72 22.93
C ILE A 371 18.10 14.12 23.40
N CYS A 372 18.05 12.82 23.64
CA CYS A 372 16.84 12.13 24.09
C CYS A 372 16.43 12.61 25.49
N ASP A 373 17.38 12.80 26.42
CA ASP A 373 17.10 13.33 27.74
C ASP A 373 16.60 14.78 27.69
N TYR A 374 17.20 15.59 26.82
CA TYR A 374 16.71 16.95 26.58
C TYR A 374 15.29 16.96 26.00
N ALA A 375 15.03 16.21 24.95
CA ALA A 375 13.72 16.11 24.32
C ALA A 375 12.65 15.67 25.34
N LYS A 376 12.94 14.64 26.11
CA LYS A 376 12.08 14.15 27.20
C LYS A 376 11.78 15.25 28.22
N SER A 377 12.79 16.06 28.62
CA SER A 377 12.60 17.18 29.55
C SER A 377 11.66 18.25 29.01
N GLN A 378 11.56 18.38 27.68
CA GLN A 378 10.68 19.30 26.96
C GLN A 378 9.33 18.66 26.58
N GLY A 379 9.07 17.39 26.92
CA GLY A 379 7.85 16.67 26.54
C GLY A 379 7.81 16.25 25.06
N VAL A 380 8.95 16.26 24.37
CA VAL A 380 9.08 15.90 22.94
C VAL A 380 9.61 14.48 22.81
N ARG A 381 9.07 13.71 21.89
CA ARG A 381 9.51 12.35 21.56
C ARG A 381 10.46 12.37 20.38
N ILE A 382 11.42 11.44 20.36
CA ILE A 382 12.42 11.34 19.29
C ILE A 382 12.05 10.22 18.32
N HIS A 383 12.18 10.51 17.06
CA HIS A 383 12.09 9.60 15.92
C HIS A 383 13.44 9.57 15.19
N LEU A 384 13.88 8.40 14.69
CA LEU A 384 15.16 8.23 14.00
C LEU A 384 14.96 7.84 12.54
N TRP A 385 15.90 8.22 11.67
CA TRP A 385 16.07 7.62 10.35
C TRP A 385 17.15 6.53 10.39
N THR A 386 16.92 5.43 9.64
CA THR A 386 17.89 4.33 9.55
C THR A 386 17.86 3.71 8.16
N ASN A 387 19.03 3.31 7.62
CA ASN A 387 19.05 2.40 6.48
C ASN A 387 18.75 0.97 6.98
N TRP A 388 17.93 0.21 6.22
CA TRP A 388 17.48 -1.11 6.62
C TRP A 388 18.63 -2.13 6.80
N LYS A 389 19.71 -2.06 6.00
CA LYS A 389 20.79 -3.06 6.00
C LYS A 389 21.57 -3.08 7.31
N PRO A 390 22.21 -1.98 7.78
CA PRO A 390 22.89 -1.97 9.07
C PRO A 390 21.92 -2.18 10.24
N LEU A 391 20.67 -1.75 10.15
CA LEU A 391 19.66 -1.99 11.16
C LEU A 391 19.32 -3.48 11.27
N TYR A 392 19.04 -4.15 10.13
CA TYR A 392 18.67 -5.56 10.12
C TYR A 392 19.81 -6.46 10.60
N ALA A 393 21.06 -6.10 10.27
CA ALA A 393 22.24 -6.83 10.72
C ALA A 393 22.38 -6.92 12.26
N LYS A 394 21.79 -5.96 13.01
CA LYS A 394 21.84 -5.86 14.48
C LYS A 394 20.46 -5.53 15.09
N ILE A 395 19.40 -6.06 14.52
CA ILE A 395 18.02 -5.64 14.81
C ILE A 395 17.68 -5.72 16.31
N ASP A 396 18.06 -6.80 17.00
CA ASP A 396 17.71 -7.00 18.42
C ASP A 396 18.48 -6.05 19.34
N GLU A 397 19.79 -5.88 19.08
CA GLU A 397 20.64 -4.95 19.84
C GLU A 397 20.23 -3.50 19.56
N ALA A 398 19.89 -3.17 18.32
CA ALA A 398 19.49 -1.82 17.94
C ALA A 398 18.17 -1.42 18.62
N PHE A 399 17.17 -2.28 18.59
CA PHE A 399 15.87 -1.97 19.20
C PHE A 399 15.97 -1.87 20.73
N ALA A 400 16.76 -2.74 21.37
CA ALA A 400 17.04 -2.63 22.80
C ALA A 400 17.78 -1.31 23.15
N GLN A 401 18.70 -0.87 22.29
CA GLN A 401 19.38 0.40 22.48
C GLN A 401 18.48 1.61 22.24
N PHE A 402 17.58 1.55 21.23
CA PHE A 402 16.61 2.61 20.94
C PHE A 402 15.60 2.78 22.09
N GLU A 403 15.09 1.68 22.62
CA GLU A 403 14.25 1.70 23.83
C GLU A 403 14.99 2.33 25.03
N LYS A 404 16.25 1.96 25.25
CA LYS A 404 17.07 2.54 26.32
C LYS A 404 17.28 4.04 26.17
N TRP A 405 17.45 4.54 24.95
CA TRP A 405 17.53 5.98 24.67
C TRP A 405 16.17 6.68 24.83
N GLY A 406 15.07 5.95 24.82
CA GLY A 406 13.71 6.50 24.85
C GLY A 406 13.21 6.97 23.47
N ILE A 407 13.73 6.37 22.40
CA ILE A 407 13.24 6.57 21.02
C ILE A 407 11.81 6.06 20.92
N ALA A 408 10.95 6.78 20.23
CA ALA A 408 9.55 6.43 20.04
C ALA A 408 9.27 5.65 18.75
N GLY A 409 10.12 5.80 17.74
CA GLY A 409 9.96 5.13 16.45
C GLY A 409 11.06 5.48 15.48
N MET A 410 10.98 4.87 14.28
CA MET A 410 11.98 5.10 13.25
C MET A 410 11.42 5.02 11.84
N MET A 411 12.09 5.71 10.92
CA MET A 411 12.03 5.49 9.48
C MET A 411 13.08 4.44 9.12
N ILE A 412 12.67 3.41 8.38
CA ILE A 412 13.54 2.36 7.84
C ILE A 412 13.54 2.49 6.32
N ASP A 413 14.67 2.85 5.75
CA ASP A 413 14.78 3.35 4.39
C ASP A 413 15.61 2.47 3.45
N PHE A 414 15.46 2.72 2.11
CA PHE A 414 16.17 2.05 1.01
C PHE A 414 15.85 0.55 0.88
N MET A 415 14.61 0.15 1.12
CA MET A 415 14.19 -1.25 0.97
C MET A 415 13.99 -1.64 -0.49
N ASP A 416 13.44 -0.76 -1.34
CA ASP A 416 13.35 -0.76 -2.82
C ASP A 416 12.91 -2.08 -3.47
N ARG A 417 12.29 -3.00 -2.74
CA ARG A 417 11.84 -4.32 -3.23
C ARG A 417 10.71 -4.88 -2.36
N ASP A 418 9.93 -5.79 -2.92
CA ASP A 418 8.79 -6.44 -2.26
C ASP A 418 8.68 -7.93 -2.62
N ASP A 419 9.81 -8.57 -2.96
CA ASP A 419 9.86 -10.03 -3.03
C ASP A 419 9.59 -10.66 -1.65
N GLN A 420 9.30 -11.94 -1.65
CA GLN A 420 8.89 -12.66 -0.43
C GLN A 420 9.86 -12.48 0.74
N GLU A 421 11.17 -12.43 0.49
CA GLU A 421 12.17 -12.22 1.55
C GLU A 421 12.03 -10.83 2.18
N MET A 422 11.92 -9.78 1.36
CA MET A 422 11.77 -8.41 1.86
C MET A 422 10.44 -8.23 2.60
N ILE A 423 9.35 -8.83 2.15
CA ILE A 423 8.06 -8.82 2.87
C ILE A 423 8.20 -9.47 4.26
N ARG A 424 8.94 -10.59 4.38
CA ARG A 424 9.24 -11.22 5.68
C ARG A 424 10.06 -10.30 6.58
N ILE A 425 11.09 -9.65 6.04
CA ILE A 425 11.93 -8.68 6.78
C ILE A 425 11.08 -7.51 7.30
N GLN A 426 10.19 -6.97 6.49
CA GLN A 426 9.29 -5.88 6.91
C GLN A 426 8.37 -6.32 8.05
N GLU A 427 7.76 -7.49 7.99
CA GLU A 427 6.93 -8.01 9.08
C GLU A 427 7.76 -8.28 10.34
N GLU A 428 8.99 -8.77 10.21
CA GLU A 428 9.91 -8.97 11.34
C GLU A 428 10.26 -7.65 12.03
N PHE A 429 10.54 -6.58 11.26
CA PHE A 429 10.73 -5.24 11.82
C PHE A 429 9.53 -4.80 12.65
N LEU A 430 8.30 -4.93 12.12
CA LEU A 430 7.09 -4.54 12.84
C LEU A 430 6.90 -5.32 14.14
N ALA A 431 7.07 -6.64 14.07
CA ALA A 431 6.87 -7.53 15.22
C ALA A 431 7.92 -7.32 16.32
N LYS A 432 9.19 -7.09 15.95
CA LYS A 432 10.26 -6.82 16.91
C LYS A 432 10.19 -5.40 17.45
N ALA A 433 9.93 -4.39 16.60
CA ALA A 433 9.76 -3.01 17.03
C ALA A 433 8.62 -2.86 18.05
N ALA A 434 7.51 -3.58 17.87
CA ALA A 434 6.40 -3.57 18.83
C ALA A 434 6.80 -4.02 20.24
N LYS A 435 7.72 -4.98 20.36
CA LYS A 435 8.23 -5.46 21.67
C LYS A 435 9.02 -4.40 22.44
N HIS A 436 9.57 -3.43 21.71
CA HIS A 436 10.35 -2.31 22.25
C HIS A 436 9.59 -0.99 22.22
N HIS A 437 8.27 -1.03 22.02
CA HIS A 437 7.37 0.14 21.93
C HIS A 437 7.81 1.16 20.86
N LEU A 438 8.25 0.65 19.68
CA LEU A 438 8.72 1.46 18.57
C LEU A 438 7.73 1.40 17.42
N PHE A 439 7.31 2.56 16.90
CA PHE A 439 6.60 2.60 15.63
C PHE A 439 7.57 2.67 14.45
N VAL A 440 7.10 2.30 13.27
CA VAL A 440 7.91 2.19 12.06
C VAL A 440 7.25 2.97 10.91
N GLN A 441 8.07 3.75 10.21
CA GLN A 441 7.81 4.22 8.85
C GLN A 441 8.73 3.46 7.89
N PHE A 442 8.19 2.89 6.84
CA PHE A 442 9.00 2.32 5.77
C PHE A 442 9.20 3.34 4.66
N HIS A 443 10.42 3.45 4.16
CA HIS A 443 10.84 4.36 3.10
C HIS A 443 11.58 3.61 1.99
N GLY A 444 11.63 4.17 0.77
CA GLY A 444 12.05 3.38 -0.37
C GLY A 444 11.32 2.03 -0.40
N ALA A 445 10.00 2.01 -0.25
CA ALA A 445 9.25 0.80 0.04
C ALA A 445 7.99 0.69 -0.80
N CYS A 446 7.48 -0.54 -0.98
CA CYS A 446 6.21 -0.80 -1.66
C CYS A 446 5.00 -0.24 -0.89
N LYS A 447 3.86 -0.18 -1.55
CA LYS A 447 2.56 0.20 -0.98
C LYS A 447 2.20 -0.61 0.27
N PRO A 448 1.42 -0.05 1.22
CA PRO A 448 0.83 -0.82 2.33
C PRO A 448 -0.24 -1.79 1.82
N SER A 449 -0.61 -2.74 2.67
CA SER A 449 -1.60 -3.78 2.35
C SER A 449 -2.63 -3.99 3.46
N GLY A 450 -2.88 -2.94 4.28
CA GLY A 450 -3.81 -2.96 5.41
C GLY A 450 -3.23 -3.58 6.68
N LEU A 451 -1.91 -3.78 6.75
CA LEU A 451 -1.23 -4.36 7.93
C LEU A 451 -1.33 -3.50 9.18
N ASN A 452 -1.65 -2.22 9.07
CA ASN A 452 -1.91 -1.33 10.20
C ASN A 452 -3.04 -1.81 11.13
N ARG A 453 -3.91 -2.74 10.69
CA ARG A 453 -4.82 -3.45 11.58
C ARG A 453 -4.10 -4.49 12.44
N THR A 454 -3.19 -5.25 11.85
CA THR A 454 -2.46 -6.35 12.53
C THR A 454 -1.29 -5.81 13.35
N TYR A 455 -0.60 -4.81 12.80
CA TYR A 455 0.53 -4.12 13.41
C TYR A 455 0.30 -2.60 13.38
N PRO A 456 -0.49 -2.05 14.31
CA PRO A 456 -0.77 -0.60 14.33
C PRO A 456 0.45 0.29 14.61
N ASN A 457 1.61 -0.28 14.88
CA ASN A 457 2.89 0.39 14.89
C ASN A 457 3.51 0.61 13.50
N GLU A 458 2.89 0.13 12.43
CA GLU A 458 3.17 0.57 11.06
C GLU A 458 2.46 1.91 10.81
N PHE A 459 3.22 3.02 10.74
CA PHE A 459 2.63 4.35 10.57
C PHE A 459 2.46 4.72 9.11
N THR A 460 3.52 4.59 8.31
CA THR A 460 3.46 4.92 6.89
C THR A 460 4.38 4.01 6.07
N ARG A 461 4.08 3.90 4.79
CA ARG A 461 5.05 3.50 3.77
C ARG A 461 5.15 4.64 2.78
N GLU A 462 6.34 5.02 2.35
CA GLU A 462 6.48 6.04 1.32
C GLU A 462 5.86 5.55 0.00
N GLY A 463 6.58 4.76 -0.78
CA GLY A 463 6.12 4.15 -2.02
C GLY A 463 5.42 5.13 -2.97
N THR A 464 5.93 6.35 -3.08
CA THR A 464 5.37 7.42 -3.89
C THR A 464 6.33 8.58 -4.08
N LEU A 465 6.29 9.20 -5.26
CA LEU A 465 6.87 10.51 -5.50
C LEU A 465 6.24 11.53 -4.53
N ASN A 466 7.05 12.28 -3.82
CA ASN A 466 6.62 13.19 -2.76
C ASN A 466 7.41 14.51 -2.78
N TYR A 467 7.17 15.40 -1.80
CA TYR A 467 7.76 16.75 -1.80
C TYR A 467 9.25 16.81 -1.47
N GLU A 468 9.95 15.70 -1.21
CA GLU A 468 11.43 15.73 -1.14
C GLU A 468 12.04 16.04 -2.51
N HIS A 469 11.38 15.65 -3.59
CA HIS A 469 11.77 15.89 -4.96
C HIS A 469 11.87 17.39 -5.31
N CYS A 470 11.25 18.27 -4.52
CA CYS A 470 11.48 19.73 -4.64
C CYS A 470 12.95 20.14 -4.52
N LYS A 471 13.79 19.29 -3.94
CA LYS A 471 15.24 19.54 -3.79
C LYS A 471 15.99 19.38 -5.12
N TRP A 472 15.56 18.47 -6.01
CA TRP A 472 16.32 18.08 -7.21
C TRP A 472 15.54 18.04 -8.52
N ASP A 473 14.21 17.98 -8.53
CA ASP A 473 13.41 18.01 -9.77
C ASP A 473 12.14 18.88 -9.67
N LYS A 474 11.28 18.82 -10.67
CA LYS A 474 10.01 19.54 -10.77
C LYS A 474 8.80 18.61 -10.94
N ASP A 475 8.94 17.41 -10.47
CA ASP A 475 7.94 16.37 -10.73
C ASP A 475 6.80 16.34 -9.73
N THR A 476 7.02 16.83 -8.50
CA THR A 476 5.95 16.97 -7.50
C THR A 476 5.20 18.29 -7.70
N ASP A 477 3.97 18.22 -8.17
CA ASP A 477 3.10 19.36 -8.43
C ASP A 477 1.63 19.02 -8.09
N ALA A 478 0.74 20.02 -8.19
CA ALA A 478 -0.68 19.83 -7.89
C ALA A 478 -1.37 18.81 -8.80
N ASP A 479 -0.89 18.62 -10.04
CA ASP A 479 -1.43 17.60 -10.95
C ASP A 479 -1.07 16.20 -10.45
N HIS A 480 0.14 16.00 -9.92
CA HIS A 480 0.53 14.75 -9.27
C HIS A 480 -0.29 14.50 -8.01
N ASP A 481 -0.42 15.52 -7.15
CA ASP A 481 -1.11 15.42 -5.87
C ASP A 481 -2.56 14.93 -5.98
N ILE A 482 -3.30 15.31 -7.04
CA ILE A 482 -4.69 14.89 -7.20
C ILE A 482 -4.86 13.42 -7.63
N HIS A 483 -3.81 12.78 -8.16
CA HIS A 483 -3.86 11.36 -8.49
C HIS A 483 -3.67 10.48 -7.26
N MET A 484 -2.96 10.96 -6.24
CA MET A 484 -2.60 10.21 -5.05
C MET A 484 -3.79 9.62 -4.28
N PRO A 485 -4.88 10.37 -3.99
CA PRO A 485 -6.03 9.86 -3.25
C PRO A 485 -6.76 8.71 -3.94
N PHE A 486 -6.69 8.65 -5.28
CA PHE A 486 -7.40 7.68 -6.10
C PHE A 486 -6.53 6.53 -6.62
N THR A 487 -5.27 6.51 -6.24
CA THR A 487 -4.29 5.49 -6.60
C THR A 487 -3.55 5.01 -5.37
N ARG A 488 -2.34 5.51 -5.10
CA ARG A 488 -1.45 5.06 -4.02
C ARG A 488 -2.11 5.03 -2.65
N LEU A 489 -2.90 6.06 -2.30
CA LEU A 489 -3.55 6.17 -0.98
C LEU A 489 -4.75 5.23 -0.79
N LEU A 490 -5.26 4.60 -1.85
CA LEU A 490 -6.24 3.52 -1.71
C LEU A 490 -5.65 2.31 -0.97
N ALA A 491 -4.32 2.16 -1.00
CA ALA A 491 -3.61 1.12 -0.27
C ALA A 491 -3.40 1.45 1.22
N GLY A 492 -3.38 2.73 1.59
CA GLY A 492 -3.18 3.20 2.97
C GLY A 492 -2.17 4.35 3.08
N ALA A 493 -1.79 4.65 4.31
CA ALA A 493 -1.00 5.82 4.69
C ALA A 493 0.35 5.92 3.98
N THR A 494 0.72 7.17 3.66
CA THR A 494 2.00 7.50 3.02
C THR A 494 2.78 8.51 3.85
N ASP A 495 4.11 8.53 3.66
CA ASP A 495 4.95 9.69 3.97
C ASP A 495 5.05 10.55 2.70
N TYR A 496 4.72 11.82 2.79
CA TYR A 496 4.62 12.71 1.63
C TYR A 496 5.45 13.98 1.78
N HIS A 497 6.22 14.10 2.85
CA HIS A 497 7.07 15.25 3.18
C HIS A 497 6.32 16.59 3.06
N LEU A 498 5.16 16.67 3.70
CA LEU A 498 4.32 17.88 3.71
C LEU A 498 4.92 19.00 4.56
N GLY A 499 4.38 20.19 4.40
CA GLY A 499 4.61 21.34 5.27
C GLY A 499 5.48 22.45 4.70
N GLY A 500 5.91 22.39 3.45
CA GLY A 500 6.63 23.50 2.83
C GLY A 500 5.74 24.76 2.75
N PHE A 501 5.99 25.76 3.60
CA PHE A 501 5.28 27.04 3.58
C PHE A 501 5.87 28.05 2.60
N ARG A 502 7.12 27.82 2.17
CA ARG A 502 7.79 28.59 1.11
C ARG A 502 7.38 28.04 -0.24
N SER A 503 6.35 28.65 -0.83
CA SER A 503 5.77 28.21 -2.09
C SER A 503 6.14 29.13 -3.24
N LEU A 504 6.36 28.57 -4.41
CA LEU A 504 6.56 29.30 -5.66
C LEU A 504 5.65 28.74 -6.75
N PRO A 505 5.13 29.59 -7.64
CA PRO A 505 4.45 29.14 -8.83
C PRO A 505 5.42 28.45 -9.79
N ARG A 506 4.90 27.59 -10.66
CA ARG A 506 5.70 26.74 -11.56
C ARG A 506 6.73 27.50 -12.41
N ASP A 507 6.38 28.68 -12.90
CA ASP A 507 7.25 29.53 -13.73
C ASP A 507 8.42 30.14 -12.96
N LYS A 508 8.33 30.25 -11.63
CA LYS A 508 9.36 30.80 -10.75
C LYS A 508 10.05 29.73 -9.89
N PHE A 509 9.55 28.49 -9.94
CA PHE A 509 10.10 27.42 -9.12
C PHE A 509 11.54 27.07 -9.53
N LYS A 510 12.37 26.86 -8.51
CA LYS A 510 13.76 26.42 -8.64
C LYS A 510 14.08 25.39 -7.55
N ASN A 511 14.82 24.38 -7.93
CA ASN A 511 15.34 23.38 -6.99
C ASN A 511 16.46 23.97 -6.14
N GLN A 512 16.52 23.58 -4.89
CA GLN A 512 17.66 23.87 -4.00
C GLN A 512 17.69 22.91 -2.80
N GLU A 513 18.91 22.47 -2.45
CA GLU A 513 19.13 21.49 -1.38
C GLU A 513 18.80 22.02 0.03
N ARG A 514 19.08 23.28 0.29
CA ARG A 514 18.81 23.92 1.59
C ARG A 514 17.69 24.94 1.43
N ASN A 515 16.78 24.93 2.39
CA ASN A 515 15.58 25.76 2.33
C ASN A 515 14.81 25.62 1.01
N PRO A 516 14.44 24.41 0.55
CA PRO A 516 13.74 24.23 -0.71
C PRO A 516 12.40 24.97 -0.73
N TYR A 517 11.91 25.24 -1.93
CA TYR A 517 10.54 25.71 -2.15
C TYR A 517 9.66 24.56 -2.56
N VAL A 518 8.35 24.67 -2.33
CA VAL A 518 7.36 23.78 -2.93
C VAL A 518 6.70 24.43 -4.13
N MET A 519 6.46 23.65 -5.18
CA MET A 519 5.77 24.10 -6.39
C MET A 519 4.26 23.96 -6.22
N SER A 520 3.71 24.72 -5.26
CA SER A 520 2.30 24.65 -4.86
C SER A 520 1.87 25.98 -4.23
N THR A 521 0.75 25.97 -3.54
CA THR A 521 0.32 27.07 -2.65
C THR A 521 0.27 26.58 -1.22
N ARG A 522 0.40 27.50 -0.26
CA ARG A 522 0.26 27.15 1.16
C ARG A 522 -1.11 26.54 1.47
N CYS A 523 -2.19 27.06 0.87
CA CYS A 523 -3.54 26.52 1.06
C CYS A 523 -3.65 25.07 0.55
N HIS A 524 -3.08 24.78 -0.61
CA HIS A 524 -3.02 23.42 -1.15
C HIS A 524 -2.22 22.50 -0.20
N MET A 525 -1.04 22.93 0.22
CA MET A 525 -0.20 22.16 1.17
C MET A 525 -0.94 21.87 2.48
N LEU A 526 -1.70 22.82 3.02
CA LEU A 526 -2.50 22.61 4.23
C LEU A 526 -3.67 21.63 3.99
N ALA A 527 -4.33 21.72 2.82
CA ALA A 527 -5.40 20.79 2.46
C ALA A 527 -4.89 19.33 2.37
N MET A 528 -3.65 19.14 1.94
CA MET A 528 -3.05 17.82 1.82
C MET A 528 -2.94 17.08 3.17
N TYR A 529 -2.81 17.76 4.31
CA TYR A 529 -2.86 17.13 5.64
C TYR A 529 -4.23 16.53 5.98
N VAL A 530 -5.28 16.92 5.28
CA VAL A 530 -6.63 16.34 5.41
C VAL A 530 -6.87 15.24 4.38
N VAL A 531 -6.35 15.43 3.16
CA VAL A 531 -6.61 14.54 2.01
C VAL A 531 -5.73 13.30 2.03
N LEU A 532 -4.46 13.45 2.42
CA LEU A 532 -3.49 12.36 2.44
C LEU A 532 -3.43 11.70 3.81
N GLU A 533 -3.67 10.39 3.84
CA GLU A 533 -3.56 9.60 5.06
C GLU A 533 -2.09 9.46 5.46
N SER A 534 -1.73 9.92 6.68
CA SER A 534 -0.39 9.81 7.26
C SER A 534 -0.48 9.87 8.78
N TYR A 535 0.03 8.86 9.49
CA TYR A 535 -0.07 8.79 10.95
C TYR A 535 1.12 9.45 11.66
N LEU A 536 2.16 9.81 10.91
CA LEU A 536 3.22 10.72 11.33
C LEU A 536 3.32 11.87 10.33
N GLY A 537 2.61 12.97 10.59
CA GLY A 537 2.59 14.13 9.70
C GLY A 537 3.95 14.86 9.74
N MET A 538 4.65 14.92 8.60
CA MET A 538 5.88 15.67 8.48
C MET A 538 5.62 17.17 8.50
N ILE A 539 6.49 17.95 9.17
CA ILE A 539 6.56 19.41 9.16
C ILE A 539 7.97 19.76 8.67
N CYS A 540 8.08 19.94 7.35
CA CYS A 540 9.39 19.89 6.68
C CYS A 540 10.16 21.21 6.70
N ASP A 541 9.46 22.37 6.79
CA ASP A 541 10.09 23.68 6.69
C ASP A 541 10.79 24.12 7.99
N THR A 542 11.50 25.23 7.97
CA THR A 542 12.15 25.77 9.17
C THR A 542 11.15 26.44 10.10
N PRO A 543 11.43 26.55 11.40
CA PRO A 543 10.58 27.26 12.36
C PRO A 543 10.17 28.66 11.92
N GLU A 544 11.08 29.43 11.29
CA GLU A 544 10.83 30.78 10.80
C GLU A 544 9.83 30.82 9.65
N ALA A 545 9.69 29.73 8.89
CA ALA A 545 8.70 29.66 7.81
C ALA A 545 7.27 29.49 8.35
N TYR A 546 7.12 29.04 9.59
CA TYR A 546 5.81 28.77 10.22
C TYR A 546 5.38 29.83 11.21
N GLU A 547 6.27 30.24 12.13
CA GLU A 547 5.90 31.08 13.26
C GLU A 547 5.41 32.46 12.81
N GLY A 548 4.23 32.86 13.30
CA GLY A 548 3.57 34.10 12.88
C GLY A 548 2.94 34.08 11.49
N GLN A 549 2.98 32.93 10.77
CA GLN A 549 2.45 32.83 9.42
C GLN A 549 0.97 32.34 9.42
N PRO A 550 0.13 32.88 8.50
CA PRO A 550 -1.21 32.37 8.30
C PRO A 550 -1.21 30.86 7.97
N GLY A 551 -2.12 30.11 8.63
CA GLY A 551 -2.26 28.66 8.43
C GLY A 551 -1.46 27.81 9.40
N PHE A 552 -0.52 28.35 10.16
CA PHE A 552 0.25 27.53 11.11
C PHE A 552 -0.62 26.99 12.27
N GLU A 553 -1.60 27.79 12.75
CA GLU A 553 -2.55 27.31 13.76
C GLU A 553 -3.39 26.12 13.26
N PHE A 554 -3.77 26.11 11.96
CA PHE A 554 -4.41 24.95 11.36
C PHE A 554 -3.47 23.74 11.33
N LEU A 555 -2.21 23.94 10.92
CA LEU A 555 -1.21 22.88 10.88
C LEU A 555 -0.96 22.25 12.27
N LYS A 556 -0.99 23.04 13.32
CA LYS A 556 -0.89 22.54 14.70
C LYS A 556 -2.12 21.72 15.10
N ALA A 557 -3.31 22.15 14.69
CA ALA A 557 -4.59 21.57 15.12
C ALA A 557 -5.03 20.33 14.30
N VAL A 558 -4.65 20.23 13.01
CA VAL A 558 -5.10 19.13 12.15
C VAL A 558 -4.64 17.79 12.72
N PRO A 559 -5.54 16.79 12.87
CA PRO A 559 -5.15 15.46 13.38
C PRO A 559 -4.42 14.64 12.31
N THR A 560 -3.81 13.53 12.74
CA THR A 560 -3.13 12.55 11.87
C THR A 560 -3.86 11.22 11.79
N THR A 561 -4.96 11.07 12.53
CA THR A 561 -5.91 9.95 12.45
C THR A 561 -7.33 10.49 12.52
N TRP A 562 -8.29 9.73 12.01
CA TRP A 562 -9.67 10.19 11.87
C TRP A 562 -10.64 9.19 12.49
N ASP A 563 -11.69 9.69 13.14
CA ASP A 563 -12.81 8.84 13.60
C ASP A 563 -13.66 8.36 12.41
N GLN A 564 -13.78 9.22 11.37
CA GLN A 564 -14.51 8.93 10.15
C GLN A 564 -13.98 9.77 8.99
N THR A 565 -13.90 9.18 7.80
CA THR A 565 -13.59 9.88 6.54
C THR A 565 -14.79 9.82 5.61
N VAL A 566 -15.21 10.99 5.11
CA VAL A 566 -16.30 11.15 4.14
C VAL A 566 -15.83 12.01 2.99
N VAL A 567 -16.09 11.57 1.76
CA VAL A 567 -15.67 12.25 0.52
C VAL A 567 -16.91 12.49 -0.37
N PRO A 568 -17.70 13.52 -0.11
CA PRO A 568 -19.03 13.67 -0.72
C PRO A 568 -18.99 14.08 -2.20
N ASN A 569 -17.97 14.83 -2.65
CA ASN A 569 -17.88 15.38 -4.01
C ASN A 569 -16.48 15.21 -4.57
N ALA A 570 -16.03 13.97 -4.70
CA ALA A 570 -14.73 13.68 -5.25
C ALA A 570 -14.71 13.81 -6.79
N VAL A 571 -13.65 14.43 -7.30
CA VAL A 571 -13.32 14.49 -8.72
C VAL A 571 -11.84 14.14 -8.92
N SER A 572 -11.53 13.39 -9.97
CA SER A 572 -10.17 12.95 -10.28
C SER A 572 -9.50 13.79 -11.39
N TYR A 573 -9.86 15.07 -11.49
CA TYR A 573 -9.31 15.99 -12.50
C TYR A 573 -9.09 17.40 -11.93
N THR A 574 -8.12 18.14 -12.48
CA THR A 574 -7.63 19.43 -11.96
C THR A 574 -8.50 20.65 -12.27
N HIS A 575 -9.44 20.58 -13.21
CA HIS A 575 -10.17 21.74 -13.69
C HIS A 575 -11.57 21.82 -13.07
N LEU A 576 -11.64 22.22 -11.79
CA LEU A 576 -12.84 22.81 -11.23
C LEU A 576 -12.87 24.29 -11.63
N THR A 577 -13.57 24.63 -12.68
CA THR A 577 -14.01 26.02 -12.88
C THR A 577 -15.07 26.31 -11.83
N LEU A 578 -14.67 26.98 -10.75
CA LEU A 578 -15.62 27.70 -9.92
C LEU A 578 -16.38 28.66 -10.86
N PRO A 579 -17.71 28.68 -10.84
CA PRO A 579 -18.45 29.72 -11.54
C PRO A 579 -18.07 31.06 -10.91
N THR A 580 -17.15 31.77 -11.54
CA THR A 580 -16.84 33.15 -11.23
C THR A 580 -17.98 34.00 -11.77
N LYS A 581 -19.10 34.08 -11.06
CA LYS A 581 -19.96 35.25 -11.04
C LYS A 581 -19.53 36.11 -9.86
N LEU A 582 -18.50 36.88 -10.07
CA LEU A 582 -18.37 38.17 -9.46
C LEU A 582 -19.23 39.11 -10.28
N GLU A 583 -20.53 39.24 -9.93
CA GLU A 583 -21.30 40.40 -10.24
C GLU A 583 -21.04 41.39 -9.10
N GLY A 584 -20.56 42.59 -9.46
CA GLY A 584 -20.13 43.69 -8.63
C GLY A 584 -21.17 44.36 -7.80
#